data_c92d6344d21adb37f53292c5cf6b7c6d
#
_entry.id   c92d6344d21adb37f53292c5cf6b7c6d
#
_cell.length_a   1.000
_cell.length_b   1.000
_cell.length_c   1.000
_cell.angle_alpha   90.00
_cell.angle_beta   90.00
_cell.angle_gamma   90.00
#
_symmetry.space_group_name_H-M   'P 1'
#
loop_
_entity.id
_entity.type
_entity.pdbx_description
1 polymer ?
#
loop_
_entity_poly.entity_id
_entity_poly.type
_entity_poly.pdbx_seq_one_letter_code
_entity_poly.pdbx_strand_id
1 'polypeptide(L)'
;MTIAGHALGQVQLYVEALSDDLAPTAGGAEFESFESVFLNDHGDFAVLAKLKEGVAGTDATTNSGIWRKFRLGDWSMVARKGDRTTPYFQNSLRLMANHSEIYRPVMDEDGRVAFRAKIDNAGIIRDGVWIAGEGSPHWLGAKGEAPANAYLTGAEQTAIDPEGKI
;
A
#
# COMPACT_ATOMS: atom_id res chain seq x y z
N MET A 1 -5.28 26.51 -49.41
CA MET A 1 -5.07 25.15 -48.86
C MET A 1 -4.34 25.30 -47.54
N THR A 2 -5.06 25.27 -46.44
CA THR A 2 -4.49 25.50 -45.09
C THR A 2 -4.09 24.13 -44.50
N ILE A 3 -2.80 23.94 -44.32
CA ILE A 3 -2.26 22.75 -43.65
C ILE A 3 -2.42 22.97 -42.18
N ALA A 4 -3.36 22.27 -41.54
CA ALA A 4 -3.47 22.23 -40.08
C ALA A 4 -2.23 21.50 -39.55
N GLY A 5 -1.31 22.25 -38.96
CA GLY A 5 -0.19 21.67 -38.23
C GLY A 5 -0.71 20.92 -37.02
N HIS A 6 -0.48 19.61 -36.97
CA HIS A 6 -0.70 18.83 -35.75
C HIS A 6 0.36 19.29 -34.73
N ALA A 7 -0.08 19.93 -33.66
CA ALA A 7 0.77 20.15 -32.52
C ALA A 7 1.14 18.76 -31.93
N LEU A 8 2.41 18.39 -32.10
CA LEU A 8 2.95 17.23 -31.38
C LEU A 8 2.87 17.55 -29.89
N GLY A 9 2.02 16.84 -29.17
CA GLY A 9 1.92 16.99 -27.73
C GLY A 9 3.29 16.77 -27.10
N GLN A 10 3.78 17.73 -26.33
CA GLN A 10 5.00 17.53 -25.57
C GLN A 10 4.72 16.57 -24.44
N VAL A 11 5.46 15.48 -24.38
CA VAL A 11 5.47 14.57 -23.23
C VAL A 11 6.31 15.26 -22.14
N GLN A 12 5.67 15.59 -21.04
CA GLN A 12 6.37 16.08 -19.83
C GLN A 12 6.60 14.91 -18.90
N LEU A 13 7.84 14.70 -18.50
CA LEU A 13 8.23 13.72 -17.51
C LEU A 13 8.49 14.43 -16.18
N TYR A 14 7.88 13.88 -15.12
CA TYR A 14 8.07 14.36 -13.76
C TYR A 14 8.72 13.26 -12.94
N VAL A 15 9.66 13.64 -12.08
CA VAL A 15 10.19 12.77 -11.05
C VAL A 15 9.36 13.00 -9.80
N GLU A 16 8.72 11.93 -9.31
CA GLU A 16 7.83 12.01 -8.15
C GLU A 16 8.53 11.70 -6.83
N ALA A 17 9.54 10.84 -6.86
CA ALA A 17 10.41 10.53 -5.73
C ALA A 17 11.70 9.86 -6.20
N LEU A 18 12.76 10.02 -5.46
CA LEU A 18 14.06 9.39 -5.65
C LEU A 18 14.46 8.61 -4.39
N SER A 19 15.43 7.70 -4.56
CA SER A 19 16.17 7.18 -3.41
C SER A 19 16.83 8.37 -2.69
N ASP A 20 16.93 8.28 -1.37
CA ASP A 20 17.44 9.31 -0.48
C ASP A 20 16.48 10.48 -0.21
N ASP A 21 15.33 10.56 -0.91
CA ASP A 21 14.28 11.50 -0.54
C ASP A 21 13.61 11.07 0.78
N LEU A 22 13.15 12.06 1.54
CA LEU A 22 12.35 11.79 2.74
C LEU A 22 11.05 11.08 2.37
N ALA A 23 10.80 9.94 3.00
CA ALA A 23 9.55 9.23 2.86
C ALA A 23 8.43 9.97 3.61
N PRO A 24 7.39 10.46 2.92
CA PRO A 24 6.34 11.25 3.52
C PRO A 24 5.64 10.49 4.66
N THR A 25 5.39 11.17 5.77
CA THR A 25 4.72 10.64 6.98
C THR A 25 5.43 9.48 7.68
N ALA A 26 6.66 9.15 7.30
CA ALA A 26 7.46 8.07 7.89
C ALA A 26 8.43 8.53 8.99
N GLY A 27 8.17 9.68 9.64
CA GLY A 27 8.94 10.14 10.79
C GLY A 27 10.39 10.56 10.49
N GLY A 28 10.68 10.97 9.26
CA GLY A 28 12.03 11.38 8.81
C GLY A 28 12.85 10.23 8.20
N ALA A 29 12.25 9.07 8.00
CA ALA A 29 12.90 7.99 7.23
C ALA A 29 13.07 8.39 5.76
N GLU A 30 14.08 7.83 5.11
CA GLU A 30 14.40 8.05 3.70
C GLU A 30 14.09 6.81 2.87
N PHE A 31 13.68 7.01 1.62
CA PHE A 31 13.54 5.92 0.67
C PHE A 31 14.91 5.32 0.33
N GLU A 32 15.00 3.98 0.36
CA GLU A 32 16.14 3.23 -0.14
C GLU A 32 15.91 2.82 -1.60
N SER A 33 14.73 2.24 -1.87
CA SER A 33 14.38 1.73 -3.19
C SER A 33 12.86 1.61 -3.36
N PHE A 34 12.43 1.54 -4.62
CA PHE A 34 11.04 1.32 -5.01
C PHE A 34 10.89 -0.07 -5.62
N GLU A 35 10.03 -0.91 -5.03
CA GLU A 35 9.91 -2.33 -5.41
C GLU A 35 8.79 -2.57 -6.42
N SER A 36 7.67 -1.84 -6.29
CA SER A 36 6.56 -1.93 -7.23
C SER A 36 5.75 -0.65 -7.24
N VAL A 37 5.22 -0.31 -8.41
CA VAL A 37 4.31 0.83 -8.62
C VAL A 37 3.05 0.32 -9.28
N PHE A 38 1.90 0.77 -8.83
CA PHE A 38 0.61 0.62 -9.47
C PHE A 38 0.06 2.00 -9.80
N LEU A 39 -0.43 2.18 -11.02
CA LEU A 39 -0.99 3.43 -11.55
C LEU A 39 -2.41 3.14 -12.03
N ASN A 40 -3.38 3.98 -11.65
CA ASN A 40 -4.75 3.93 -12.19
C ASN A 40 -4.93 4.87 -13.40
N ASP A 41 -6.10 4.83 -14.03
CA ASP A 41 -6.38 5.64 -15.23
C ASP A 41 -6.50 7.16 -14.92
N HIS A 42 -6.69 7.53 -13.66
CA HIS A 42 -6.70 8.93 -13.23
C HIS A 42 -5.30 9.52 -13.03
N GLY A 43 -4.27 8.67 -13.06
CA GLY A 43 -2.88 9.08 -12.80
C GLY A 43 -2.52 9.12 -11.32
N ASP A 44 -3.36 8.53 -10.46
CA ASP A 44 -3.01 8.28 -9.08
C ASP A 44 -2.17 7.00 -9.00
N PHE A 45 -1.31 6.90 -8.01
CA PHE A 45 -0.49 5.71 -7.88
C PHE A 45 -0.28 5.26 -6.43
N ALA A 46 -0.01 3.95 -6.30
CA ALA A 46 0.46 3.32 -5.08
C ALA A 46 1.82 2.69 -5.32
N VAL A 47 2.70 2.80 -4.34
CA VAL A 47 4.06 2.28 -4.42
C VAL A 47 4.40 1.48 -3.17
N LEU A 48 5.01 0.32 -3.37
CA LEU A 48 5.72 -0.41 -2.33
C LEU A 48 7.19 0.01 -2.39
N ALA A 49 7.70 0.53 -1.29
CA ALA A 49 9.06 1.02 -1.19
C ALA A 49 9.77 0.48 0.06
N LYS A 50 11.09 0.41 -0.02
CA LYS A 50 11.97 0.20 1.13
C LYS A 50 12.46 1.52 1.67
N LEU A 51 12.70 1.52 2.98
CA LEU A 51 13.29 2.62 3.73
C LEU A 51 14.71 2.23 4.15
N LYS A 52 15.60 3.21 4.20
CA LYS A 52 16.96 3.03 4.67
C LYS A 52 16.98 2.62 6.15
N GLU A 53 17.64 1.51 6.42
CA GLU A 53 17.89 1.09 7.79
C GLU A 53 18.86 2.03 8.50
N GLY A 54 18.66 2.22 9.80
CA GLY A 54 19.47 3.12 10.62
C GLY A 54 19.09 4.61 10.52
N VAL A 55 18.19 5.00 9.60
CA VAL A 55 17.69 6.37 9.47
C VAL A 55 16.35 6.49 10.20
N ALA A 56 16.21 7.52 11.04
CA ALA A 56 14.98 7.80 11.80
C ALA A 56 14.40 6.59 12.56
N GLY A 57 15.25 5.72 13.09
CA GLY A 57 14.84 4.52 13.82
C GLY A 57 14.29 3.39 12.96
N THR A 58 14.50 3.46 11.67
CA THR A 58 14.14 2.37 10.74
C THR A 58 15.11 1.19 10.91
N ASP A 59 14.59 -0.01 11.00
CA ASP A 59 15.32 -1.26 11.08
C ASP A 59 14.68 -2.34 10.19
N ALA A 60 15.22 -3.55 10.19
CA ALA A 60 14.70 -4.66 9.40
C ALA A 60 13.22 -5.01 9.67
N THR A 61 12.65 -4.56 10.79
CA THR A 61 11.24 -4.79 11.16
C THR A 61 10.32 -3.64 10.73
N THR A 62 10.88 -2.51 10.30
CA THR A 62 10.15 -1.28 9.95
C THR A 62 10.56 -0.68 8.60
N ASN A 63 11.37 -1.39 7.83
CA ASN A 63 12.06 -0.89 6.64
C ASN A 63 11.27 -0.97 5.32
N SER A 64 9.97 -1.20 5.34
CA SER A 64 9.17 -1.15 4.11
C SER A 64 7.77 -0.64 4.37
N GLY A 65 7.13 -0.11 3.33
CA GLY A 65 5.78 0.40 3.43
C GLY A 65 5.14 0.64 2.07
N ILE A 66 3.86 0.96 2.12
CA ILE A 66 3.07 1.37 0.96
C ILE A 66 2.71 2.83 1.13
N TRP A 67 2.96 3.60 0.09
CA TRP A 67 2.52 4.97 -0.07
C TRP A 67 1.59 5.08 -1.25
N ARG A 68 0.69 6.06 -1.19
CA ARG A 68 -0.12 6.47 -2.33
C ARG A 68 0.03 7.97 -2.56
N LYS A 69 -0.21 8.37 -3.80
CA LYS A 69 -0.31 9.76 -4.20
C LYS A 69 -1.43 9.92 -5.20
N PHE A 70 -2.35 10.83 -4.93
CA PHE A 70 -3.31 11.29 -5.91
C PHE A 70 -2.60 12.25 -6.88
N ARG A 71 -2.97 12.22 -8.14
CA ARG A 71 -2.35 13.03 -9.21
C ARG A 71 -2.14 14.50 -8.82
N LEU A 72 -3.12 15.11 -8.14
CA LEU A 72 -3.10 16.51 -7.72
C LEU A 72 -2.96 16.66 -6.20
N GLY A 73 -2.66 15.58 -5.49
CA GLY A 73 -2.60 15.56 -4.04
C GLY A 73 -1.21 15.30 -3.50
N ASP A 74 -1.14 15.27 -2.18
CA ASP A 74 0.07 14.94 -1.44
C ASP A 74 0.25 13.42 -1.30
N TRP A 75 1.46 13.02 -1.01
CA TRP A 75 1.77 11.67 -0.62
C TRP A 75 1.16 11.32 0.73
N SER A 76 0.63 10.12 0.85
CA SER A 76 0.18 9.57 2.12
C SER A 76 0.69 8.14 2.31
N MET A 77 1.15 7.83 3.52
CA MET A 77 1.51 6.46 3.88
C MET A 77 0.23 5.65 4.12
N VAL A 78 0.12 4.52 3.46
CA VAL A 78 -1.00 3.58 3.59
C VAL A 78 -0.75 2.58 4.71
N ALA A 79 0.44 1.98 4.71
CA ALA A 79 0.85 1.00 5.70
C ALA A 79 2.38 0.93 5.77
N ARG A 80 2.92 0.60 6.94
CA ARG A 80 4.35 0.37 7.15
C ARG A 80 4.54 -0.95 7.90
N LYS A 81 5.59 -1.67 7.54
CA LYS A 81 6.05 -2.84 8.29
C LYS A 81 6.33 -2.45 9.74
N GLY A 82 5.87 -3.25 10.69
CA GLY A 82 5.94 -2.95 12.11
C GLY A 82 4.79 -2.11 12.66
N ASP A 83 3.96 -1.50 11.82
CA ASP A 83 2.78 -0.77 12.28
C ASP A 83 1.76 -1.73 12.91
N ARG A 84 1.05 -1.20 13.89
CA ARG A 84 -0.06 -1.94 14.49
C ARG A 84 -1.25 -1.94 13.56
N THR A 85 -1.79 -3.13 13.30
CA THR A 85 -3.03 -3.26 12.55
C THR A 85 -4.24 -2.91 13.43
N THR A 86 -5.32 -2.43 12.81
CA THR A 86 -6.59 -2.30 13.51
C THR A 86 -7.09 -3.68 13.96
N PRO A 87 -7.73 -3.79 15.14
CA PRO A 87 -8.16 -5.08 15.66
C PRO A 87 -9.13 -5.75 14.70
N TYR A 88 -8.88 -7.02 14.47
CA TYR A 88 -9.57 -7.90 13.55
C TYR A 88 -11.08 -8.08 13.83
N PHE A 89 -11.52 -7.89 15.07
CA PHE A 89 -12.92 -7.93 15.48
C PHE A 89 -13.20 -6.86 16.52
N GLN A 90 -14.29 -6.14 16.35
CA GLN A 90 -14.75 -5.10 17.29
C GLN A 90 -14.96 -5.58 18.74
N ASN A 91 -14.98 -6.89 18.99
CA ASN A 91 -15.29 -7.49 20.29
C ASN A 91 -14.22 -8.45 20.84
N SER A 92 -13.04 -8.58 20.24
CA SER A 92 -12.01 -9.45 20.80
C SER A 92 -10.85 -8.63 21.37
N LEU A 93 -10.46 -8.93 22.60
CA LEU A 93 -9.23 -8.50 23.27
C LEU A 93 -7.94 -9.03 22.58
N ARG A 94 -7.99 -9.34 21.29
CA ARG A 94 -6.80 -9.79 20.57
C ARG A 94 -5.82 -8.63 20.46
N LEU A 95 -4.61 -8.88 20.89
CA LEU A 95 -3.46 -7.99 20.73
C LEU A 95 -3.37 -7.53 19.27
N MET A 96 -3.16 -6.23 19.08
CA MET A 96 -2.95 -5.64 17.77
C MET A 96 -1.71 -6.30 17.15
N ALA A 97 -1.90 -6.94 16.01
CA ALA A 97 -0.80 -7.52 15.25
C ALA A 97 -0.07 -6.43 14.46
N ASN A 98 1.22 -6.60 14.28
CA ASN A 98 2.04 -5.72 13.45
C ASN A 98 2.15 -6.31 12.04
N HIS A 99 2.28 -5.47 11.02
CA HIS A 99 2.65 -5.92 9.69
C HIS A 99 4.10 -6.42 9.72
N SER A 100 4.30 -7.73 9.53
CA SER A 100 5.66 -8.31 9.47
C SER A 100 6.23 -8.31 8.05
N GLU A 101 5.36 -8.42 7.04
CA GLU A 101 5.70 -8.31 5.62
C GLU A 101 4.55 -7.66 4.87
N ILE A 102 4.88 -6.79 3.93
CA ILE A 102 3.92 -6.11 3.05
C ILE A 102 4.27 -6.47 1.62
N TYR A 103 3.25 -6.75 0.80
CA TYR A 103 3.42 -7.14 -0.59
C TYR A 103 2.83 -6.08 -1.52
N ARG A 104 3.05 -6.28 -2.82
CA ARG A 104 2.64 -5.40 -3.91
C ARG A 104 1.20 -4.89 -3.72
N PRO A 105 0.98 -3.56 -3.74
CA PRO A 105 -0.35 -2.96 -3.72
C PRO A 105 -1.00 -3.00 -5.10
N VAL A 106 -2.33 -2.90 -5.10
CA VAL A 106 -3.15 -2.49 -6.26
C VAL A 106 -4.04 -1.34 -5.83
N MET A 107 -4.46 -0.51 -6.77
CA MET A 107 -5.30 0.65 -6.52
C MET A 107 -6.47 0.66 -7.49
N ASP A 108 -7.67 1.00 -7.01
CA ASP A 108 -8.83 1.21 -7.89
C ASP A 108 -8.94 2.67 -8.36
N GLU A 109 -9.97 2.95 -9.17
CA GLU A 109 -10.19 4.29 -9.73
C GLU A 109 -10.61 5.33 -8.67
N ASP A 110 -11.11 4.89 -7.51
CA ASP A 110 -11.43 5.75 -6.36
C ASP A 110 -10.19 6.03 -5.48
N GLY A 111 -9.02 5.50 -5.85
CA GLY A 111 -7.78 5.66 -5.08
C GLY A 111 -7.71 4.80 -3.81
N ARG A 112 -8.59 3.79 -3.69
CA ARG A 112 -8.47 2.81 -2.61
C ARG A 112 -7.35 1.83 -2.95
N VAL A 113 -6.53 1.52 -1.95
CA VAL A 113 -5.37 0.64 -2.11
C VAL A 113 -5.64 -0.68 -1.40
N ALA A 114 -5.64 -1.78 -2.15
CA ALA A 114 -5.66 -3.10 -1.56
C ALA A 114 -4.24 -3.69 -1.57
N PHE A 115 -3.91 -4.41 -0.51
CA PHE A 115 -2.62 -5.06 -0.38
C PHE A 115 -2.71 -6.30 0.50
N ARG A 116 -1.77 -7.21 0.26
CA ARG A 116 -1.55 -8.36 1.13
C ARG A 116 -0.41 -8.05 2.10
N ALA A 117 -0.53 -8.53 3.33
CA ALA A 117 0.56 -8.48 4.28
C ALA A 117 0.54 -9.69 5.21
N LYS A 118 1.68 -10.05 5.75
CA LYS A 118 1.75 -10.97 6.88
C LYS A 118 1.59 -10.18 8.18
N ILE A 119 0.82 -10.74 9.10
CA ILE A 119 0.71 -10.26 10.47
C ILE A 119 1.40 -11.25 11.40
N ASP A 120 2.16 -10.70 12.33
CA ASP A 120 2.69 -11.45 13.47
C ASP A 120 1.85 -11.10 14.72
N ASN A 121 1.13 -12.09 15.20
CA ASN A 121 0.39 -12.00 16.44
C ASN A 121 0.99 -12.96 17.47
N ALA A 122 1.94 -12.45 18.25
CA ALA A 122 2.64 -13.21 19.29
C ALA A 122 3.26 -14.53 18.77
N GLY A 123 3.92 -14.48 17.61
CA GLY A 123 4.56 -15.62 16.96
C GLY A 123 3.66 -16.45 16.06
N ILE A 124 2.37 -16.10 15.94
CA ILE A 124 1.47 -16.73 14.97
C ILE A 124 1.42 -15.84 13.72
N ILE A 125 2.10 -16.27 12.65
CA ILE A 125 2.16 -15.55 11.38
C ILE A 125 0.97 -15.96 10.52
N ARG A 126 0.23 -14.96 10.00
CA ARG A 126 -0.90 -15.16 9.09
C ARG A 126 -0.81 -14.22 7.90
N ASP A 127 -1.18 -14.73 6.73
CA ASP A 127 -1.40 -13.91 5.55
C ASP A 127 -2.80 -13.30 5.59
N GLY A 128 -2.90 -12.04 5.26
CA GLY A 128 -4.17 -11.34 5.18
C GLY A 128 -4.20 -10.27 4.10
N VAL A 129 -5.41 -9.81 3.82
CA VAL A 129 -5.70 -8.78 2.82
C VAL A 129 -6.34 -7.58 3.51
N TRP A 130 -5.89 -6.40 3.15
CA TRP A 130 -6.39 -5.11 3.63
C TRP A 130 -6.82 -4.24 2.46
N ILE A 131 -7.75 -3.35 2.73
CA ILE A 131 -8.10 -2.23 1.86
C ILE A 131 -7.99 -0.93 2.63
N ALA A 132 -7.36 0.07 2.04
CA ALA A 132 -7.23 1.41 2.55
C ALA A 132 -7.90 2.39 1.60
N GLY A 133 -8.97 3.03 2.08
CA GLY A 133 -9.58 4.19 1.44
C GLY A 133 -9.15 5.47 2.14
N GLU A 134 -10.13 6.32 2.51
CA GLU A 134 -9.89 7.41 3.45
C GLU A 134 -9.74 6.85 4.86
N GLY A 135 -8.60 7.13 5.50
CA GLY A 135 -8.30 6.68 6.87
C GLY A 135 -7.41 5.44 6.95
N SER A 136 -7.49 4.74 8.06
CA SER A 136 -6.66 3.56 8.33
C SER A 136 -7.09 2.36 7.50
N PRO A 137 -6.15 1.47 7.10
CA PRO A 137 -6.48 0.26 6.39
C PRO A 137 -7.46 -0.62 7.16
N HIS A 138 -8.44 -1.16 6.44
CA HIS A 138 -9.42 -2.11 6.96
C HIS A 138 -9.02 -3.53 6.61
N TRP A 139 -9.19 -4.42 7.56
CA TRP A 139 -9.00 -5.86 7.36
C TRP A 139 -10.15 -6.45 6.55
N LEU A 140 -9.83 -7.27 5.56
CA LEU A 140 -10.81 -8.00 4.74
C LEU A 140 -10.87 -9.49 5.06
N GLY A 141 -9.73 -10.10 5.40
CA GLY A 141 -9.68 -11.52 5.71
C GLY A 141 -8.26 -12.08 5.74
N ALA A 142 -8.10 -13.29 6.30
CA ALA A 142 -6.85 -14.04 6.28
C ALA A 142 -7.05 -15.46 5.76
N LYS A 143 -5.94 -16.07 5.33
CA LYS A 143 -5.90 -17.47 4.99
C LYS A 143 -6.36 -18.34 6.19
N GLY A 144 -7.36 -19.18 5.97
CA GLY A 144 -7.88 -20.09 7.00
C GLY A 144 -8.87 -19.45 7.98
N GLU A 145 -9.21 -18.18 7.83
CA GLU A 145 -10.29 -17.54 8.57
C GLU A 145 -11.43 -17.21 7.59
N ALA A 146 -12.63 -17.65 7.92
CA ALA A 146 -13.79 -17.25 7.13
C ALA A 146 -14.17 -15.81 7.49
N PRO A 147 -14.17 -14.85 6.55
CA PRO A 147 -15.15 -13.80 6.64
C PRO A 147 -16.50 -14.52 6.61
N ALA A 148 -17.40 -14.23 7.53
CA ALA A 148 -18.62 -15.01 7.75
C ALA A 148 -19.17 -15.64 6.45
N ASN A 149 -18.70 -16.85 6.09
CA ASN A 149 -19.06 -17.70 4.94
C ASN A 149 -18.09 -17.85 3.75
N ALA A 150 -16.83 -17.37 3.77
CA ALA A 150 -15.88 -17.67 2.70
C ALA A 150 -14.47 -17.98 3.22
N TYR A 151 -13.87 -19.07 2.73
CA TYR A 151 -12.47 -19.40 3.00
C TYR A 151 -11.58 -18.81 1.88
N LEU A 152 -10.68 -17.91 2.23
CA LEU A 152 -9.62 -17.49 1.31
C LEU A 152 -8.56 -18.60 1.25
N THR A 153 -8.51 -19.33 0.16
CA THR A 153 -7.53 -20.42 -0.07
C THR A 153 -6.26 -19.93 -0.76
N GLY A 154 -5.62 -18.90 -0.25
CA GLY A 154 -4.38 -18.35 -0.76
C GLY A 154 -4.62 -17.13 -1.66
N ALA A 155 -4.26 -15.94 -1.17
CA ALA A 155 -4.23 -14.74 -1.98
C ALA A 155 -2.80 -14.57 -2.51
N GLU A 156 -2.50 -15.18 -3.66
CA GLU A 156 -1.21 -14.95 -4.33
C GLU A 156 -1.21 -13.63 -5.10
N GLN A 157 -2.39 -13.17 -5.50
CA GLN A 157 -2.55 -11.91 -6.22
C GLN A 157 -3.81 -11.18 -5.72
N THR A 158 -3.66 -9.92 -5.36
CA THR A 158 -4.79 -9.06 -4.98
C THR A 158 -5.18 -8.22 -6.19
N ALA A 159 -6.45 -8.27 -6.58
CA ALA A 159 -7.03 -7.42 -7.61
C ALA A 159 -8.30 -6.75 -7.05
N ILE A 160 -8.53 -5.51 -7.37
CA ILE A 160 -9.76 -4.78 -7.07
C ILE A 160 -10.52 -4.65 -8.39
N ASP A 161 -11.75 -5.11 -8.44
CA ASP A 161 -12.61 -4.89 -9.60
C ASP A 161 -13.09 -3.42 -9.67
N PRO A 162 -13.63 -2.95 -10.80
CA PRO A 162 -14.11 -1.58 -10.95
C PRO A 162 -15.22 -1.19 -9.96
N GLU A 163 -15.90 -2.16 -9.35
CA GLU A 163 -16.92 -1.94 -8.32
C GLU A 163 -16.31 -1.93 -6.90
N GLY A 164 -14.99 -2.09 -6.76
CA GLY A 164 -14.27 -2.09 -5.49
C GLY A 164 -14.40 -3.39 -4.70
N LYS A 165 -14.68 -4.50 -5.38
CA LYS A 165 -14.64 -5.84 -4.79
C LYS A 165 -13.28 -6.49 -5.02
N ILE A 166 -12.88 -7.35 -4.10
CA ILE A 166 -11.63 -8.13 -4.16
C ILE A 166 -11.96 -9.59 -4.39
#